data_f4db3fc930daf372d9578f1086ceebf4
#
_entry.id   f4db3fc930daf372d9578f1086ceebf4
#
_cell.length_a   1.000
_cell.length_b   1.000
_cell.length_c   1.000
_cell.angle_alpha   90.00
_cell.angle_beta   90.00
_cell.angle_gamma   90.00
#
_symmetry.space_group_name_H-M   'P 1'
#
loop_
_entity.id
_entity.type
_entity.pdbx_description
1 polymer ?
#
loop_
_entity_poly.entity_id
_entity_poly.type
_entity_poly.pdbx_seq_one_letter_code
_entity_poly.pdbx_strand_id
1 'polypeptide(L)'
;MTKLDGSADRFLAAGLYGYQFANAAELMRGYEGFELARCQTTVREVFCTLSEDFLSRHNGAYITNYWANWDLTAMACVLATGILCDDRATVNRAVSYFKHGEGMGSIKNAIPVVHDDGLAEWVEAGRDQGHALLGVGLMGTVCEMAWNQGIDLYGYDDGRFLKGAEYVAKWSLGGDAPFTPYSRRKGAPGVWSGTETVTGPRTPTRRWSGPSGP
;
A
#
# COMPACT_ATOMS: atom_id res chain seq x y z
N MET A 1 6.16 3.54 -23.63
CA MET A 1 4.81 3.14 -23.14
C MET A 1 4.00 4.43 -23.02
N THR A 2 2.82 4.47 -23.62
CA THR A 2 1.99 5.70 -23.66
C THR A 2 0.66 5.53 -22.94
N LYS A 3 0.29 4.30 -22.56
CA LYS A 3 -0.99 3.99 -21.91
C LYS A 3 -0.93 2.63 -21.23
N LEU A 4 -1.61 2.50 -20.08
CA LEU A 4 -2.03 1.23 -19.50
C LEU A 4 -3.53 1.08 -19.68
N ASP A 5 -3.97 -0.04 -20.26
CA ASP A 5 -5.36 -0.31 -20.58
C ASP A 5 -5.79 -1.68 -20.05
N GLY A 6 -7.09 -1.97 -20.08
CA GLY A 6 -7.63 -3.27 -19.69
C GLY A 6 -8.56 -3.21 -18.46
N SER A 7 -8.57 -4.29 -17.68
CA SER A 7 -9.41 -4.45 -16.49
C SER A 7 -9.04 -3.47 -15.35
N ALA A 8 -9.72 -3.59 -14.21
CA ALA A 8 -9.37 -2.83 -13.01
C ALA A 8 -7.89 -3.02 -12.59
N ASP A 9 -7.29 -4.17 -12.91
CA ASP A 9 -5.89 -4.47 -12.58
C ASP A 9 -4.89 -3.47 -13.17
N ARG A 10 -5.28 -2.67 -14.19
CA ARG A 10 -4.44 -1.55 -14.69
C ARG A 10 -4.05 -0.56 -13.60
N PHE A 11 -4.93 -0.32 -12.61
CA PHE A 11 -4.64 0.55 -11.47
C PHE A 11 -3.60 -0.07 -10.54
N LEU A 12 -3.75 -1.36 -10.23
CA LEU A 12 -2.79 -2.11 -9.42
C LEU A 12 -1.42 -2.16 -10.12
N ALA A 13 -1.41 -2.45 -11.42
CA ALA A 13 -0.21 -2.48 -12.25
C ALA A 13 0.46 -1.08 -12.31
N ALA A 14 -0.33 -0.01 -12.50
CA ALA A 14 0.19 1.35 -12.48
C ALA A 14 0.89 1.67 -11.16
N GLY A 15 0.30 1.30 -10.03
CA GLY A 15 0.89 1.48 -8.72
C GLY A 15 2.19 0.71 -8.58
N LEU A 16 2.14 -0.62 -8.80
CA LEU A 16 3.29 -1.52 -8.59
C LEU A 16 4.48 -1.20 -9.49
N TYR A 17 4.25 -1.01 -10.78
CA TYR A 17 5.34 -0.72 -11.71
C TYR A 17 5.78 0.75 -11.63
N GLY A 18 4.83 1.66 -11.39
CA GLY A 18 5.12 3.09 -11.36
C GLY A 18 6.14 3.47 -10.27
N TYR A 19 5.97 3.00 -9.04
CA TYR A 19 6.94 3.31 -7.98
C TYR A 19 8.32 2.67 -8.23
N GLN A 20 8.35 1.46 -8.79
CA GLN A 20 9.60 0.77 -9.09
C GLN A 20 10.37 1.48 -10.19
N PHE A 21 9.69 1.88 -11.28
CA PHE A 21 10.32 2.66 -12.35
C PHE A 21 10.78 4.02 -11.87
N ALA A 22 10.01 4.71 -11.04
CA ALA A 22 10.41 5.99 -10.48
C ALA A 22 11.66 5.87 -9.59
N ASN A 23 11.71 4.87 -8.70
CA ASN A 23 12.87 4.63 -7.86
C ASN A 23 14.11 4.21 -8.68
N ALA A 24 13.94 3.38 -9.71
CA ALA A 24 15.03 3.02 -10.60
C ALA A 24 15.56 4.25 -11.37
N ALA A 25 14.65 5.11 -11.84
CA ALA A 25 15.03 6.36 -12.52
C ALA A 25 15.75 7.33 -11.59
N GLU A 26 15.39 7.39 -10.30
CA GLU A 26 16.07 8.20 -9.30
C GLU A 26 17.52 7.73 -9.10
N LEU A 27 17.77 6.43 -9.06
CA LEU A 27 19.13 5.88 -9.02
C LEU A 27 19.95 6.23 -10.25
N MET A 28 19.30 6.40 -11.40
CA MET A 28 19.93 6.75 -12.66
C MET A 28 20.04 8.25 -12.92
N ARG A 29 19.51 9.10 -12.02
CA ARG A 29 19.38 10.57 -12.21
C ARG A 29 20.66 11.25 -12.68
N GLY A 30 21.81 10.85 -12.16
CA GLY A 30 23.13 11.42 -12.49
C GLY A 30 23.88 10.70 -13.59
N TYR A 31 23.30 9.66 -14.21
CA TYR A 31 23.99 8.90 -15.26
C TYR A 31 23.92 9.64 -16.59
N GLU A 32 25.10 9.89 -17.20
CA GLU A 32 25.19 10.52 -18.51
C GLU A 32 24.48 9.67 -19.58
N GLY A 33 23.62 10.29 -20.36
CA GLY A 33 22.82 9.61 -21.40
C GLY A 33 21.49 9.04 -20.90
N PHE A 34 21.17 9.14 -19.60
CA PHE A 34 19.84 8.79 -19.12
C PHE A 34 18.83 9.88 -19.45
N GLU A 35 17.77 9.53 -20.16
CA GLU A 35 16.70 10.47 -20.57
C GLU A 35 15.75 10.76 -19.41
N LEU A 36 16.24 11.39 -18.34
CA LEU A 36 15.49 11.65 -17.11
C LEU A 36 14.14 12.35 -17.38
N ALA A 37 14.14 13.42 -18.17
CA ALA A 37 12.93 14.18 -18.49
C ALA A 37 11.85 13.32 -19.18
N ARG A 38 12.27 12.42 -20.07
CA ARG A 38 11.36 11.47 -20.72
C ARG A 38 10.79 10.45 -19.72
N CYS A 39 11.63 9.98 -18.80
CA CYS A 39 11.19 9.08 -17.75
C CYS A 39 10.20 9.76 -16.80
N GLN A 40 10.52 10.98 -16.35
CA GLN A 40 9.62 11.80 -15.51
C GLN A 40 8.25 12.00 -16.18
N THR A 41 8.24 12.36 -17.47
CA THR A 41 6.99 12.50 -18.24
C THR A 41 6.20 11.19 -18.27
N THR A 42 6.86 10.07 -18.60
CA THR A 42 6.19 8.76 -18.67
C THR A 42 5.60 8.34 -17.32
N VAL A 43 6.37 8.49 -16.25
CA VAL A 43 5.90 8.10 -14.90
C VAL A 43 4.73 8.98 -14.47
N ARG A 44 4.79 10.28 -14.72
CA ARG A 44 3.73 11.24 -14.38
C ARG A 44 2.44 10.97 -15.18
N GLU A 45 2.55 10.86 -16.51
CA GLU A 45 1.39 10.82 -17.39
C GLU A 45 0.71 9.45 -17.44
N VAL A 46 1.48 8.37 -17.29
CA VAL A 46 0.94 7.00 -17.41
C VAL A 46 0.62 6.39 -16.04
N PHE A 47 1.60 6.36 -15.14
CA PHE A 47 1.47 5.62 -13.87
C PHE A 47 0.82 6.47 -12.77
N CYS A 48 1.30 7.70 -12.58
CA CYS A 48 0.81 8.58 -11.53
C CYS A 48 -0.63 9.02 -11.78
N THR A 49 -1.01 9.33 -13.03
CA THR A 49 -2.38 9.68 -13.41
C THR A 49 -3.37 8.58 -13.02
N LEU A 50 -3.05 7.31 -13.31
CA LEU A 50 -3.91 6.18 -12.93
C LEU A 50 -3.94 5.98 -11.41
N SER A 51 -2.80 6.13 -10.74
CA SER A 51 -2.71 5.99 -9.29
C SER A 51 -3.52 7.08 -8.56
N GLU A 52 -3.42 8.34 -9.02
CA GLU A 52 -4.24 9.44 -8.49
C GLU A 52 -5.74 9.25 -8.77
N ASP A 53 -6.09 8.77 -9.96
CA ASP A 53 -7.46 8.43 -10.29
C ASP A 53 -8.01 7.35 -9.35
N PHE A 54 -7.20 6.32 -9.08
CA PHE A 54 -7.59 5.28 -8.13
C PHE A 54 -7.79 5.84 -6.71
N LEU A 55 -6.82 6.58 -6.16
CA LEU A 55 -6.93 7.16 -4.82
C LEU A 55 -8.10 8.14 -4.67
N SER A 56 -8.55 8.75 -5.77
CA SER A 56 -9.63 9.73 -5.77
C SER A 56 -11.01 9.10 -5.93
N ARG A 57 -11.14 8.02 -6.69
CA ARG A 57 -12.45 7.49 -7.11
C ARG A 57 -12.62 5.98 -6.93
N HIS A 58 -11.55 5.27 -6.54
CA HIS A 58 -11.55 3.80 -6.37
C HIS A 58 -12.25 3.06 -7.53
N ASN A 59 -11.95 3.50 -8.78
CA ASN A 59 -12.57 2.94 -9.98
C ASN A 59 -14.12 2.96 -9.94
N GLY A 60 -14.71 3.94 -9.27
CA GLY A 60 -16.16 4.05 -9.07
C GLY A 60 -16.77 3.04 -8.11
N ALA A 61 -15.96 2.23 -7.43
CA ALA A 61 -16.43 1.24 -6.45
C ALA A 61 -16.66 1.86 -5.06
N TYR A 62 -17.28 1.07 -4.16
CA TYR A 62 -17.33 1.44 -2.76
C TYR A 62 -15.93 1.52 -2.16
N ILE A 63 -15.73 2.43 -1.22
CA ILE A 63 -14.42 2.74 -0.64
C ILE A 63 -13.71 1.51 -0.06
N THR A 64 -14.45 0.55 0.47
CA THR A 64 -13.92 -0.69 1.04
C THR A 64 -13.92 -1.87 0.04
N ASN A 65 -14.25 -1.65 -1.25
CA ASN A 65 -14.27 -2.71 -2.25
C ASN A 65 -12.89 -3.29 -2.52
N TYR A 66 -11.90 -2.40 -2.65
CA TYR A 66 -10.51 -2.80 -2.87
C TYR A 66 -9.80 -2.97 -1.53
N TRP A 67 -8.92 -3.96 -1.46
CA TRP A 67 -8.11 -4.22 -0.27
C TRP A 67 -6.96 -3.22 -0.14
N ALA A 68 -6.36 -3.14 1.05
CA ALA A 68 -5.33 -2.17 1.41
C ALA A 68 -4.17 -2.07 0.41
N ASN A 69 -3.74 -3.20 -0.13
CA ASN A 69 -2.64 -3.24 -1.10
C ASN A 69 -2.89 -2.39 -2.37
N TRP A 70 -4.14 -2.18 -2.78
CA TRP A 70 -4.48 -1.33 -3.92
C TRP A 70 -4.18 0.14 -3.66
N ASP A 71 -4.63 0.66 -2.52
CA ASP A 71 -4.30 2.04 -2.10
C ASP A 71 -2.80 2.21 -1.86
N LEU A 72 -2.16 1.21 -1.24
CA LEU A 72 -0.74 1.25 -0.91
C LEU A 72 0.14 1.31 -2.17
N THR A 73 -0.18 0.54 -3.21
CA THR A 73 0.56 0.63 -4.49
C THR A 73 0.38 1.98 -5.14
N ALA A 74 -0.84 2.51 -5.15
CA ALA A 74 -1.14 3.82 -5.73
C ALA A 74 -0.43 4.94 -4.96
N MET A 75 -0.45 4.91 -3.61
CA MET A 75 0.31 5.85 -2.78
C MET A 75 1.81 5.79 -3.05
N ALA A 76 2.38 4.58 -3.14
CA ALA A 76 3.80 4.40 -3.42
C ALA A 76 4.18 5.03 -4.78
N CYS A 77 3.33 4.84 -5.80
CA CYS A 77 3.55 5.44 -7.12
C CYS A 77 3.46 6.96 -7.08
N VAL A 78 2.45 7.54 -6.43
CA VAL A 78 2.28 8.99 -6.31
C VAL A 78 3.47 9.60 -5.56
N LEU A 79 3.87 9.00 -4.43
CA LEU A 79 5.02 9.48 -3.65
C LEU A 79 6.31 9.41 -4.46
N ALA A 80 6.62 8.27 -5.08
CA ALA A 80 7.83 8.08 -5.88
C ALA A 80 7.86 9.04 -7.09
N THR A 81 6.72 9.28 -7.73
CA THR A 81 6.61 10.25 -8.83
C THR A 81 6.91 11.67 -8.34
N GLY A 82 6.34 12.05 -7.19
CA GLY A 82 6.59 13.37 -6.59
C GLY A 82 8.07 13.58 -6.30
N ILE A 83 8.77 12.57 -5.78
CA ILE A 83 10.21 12.60 -5.51
C ILE A 83 11.00 12.71 -6.83
N LEU A 84 10.77 11.81 -7.77
CA LEU A 84 11.48 11.80 -9.06
C LEU A 84 11.32 13.11 -9.83
N CYS A 85 10.17 13.77 -9.71
CA CYS A 85 9.84 15.00 -10.43
C CYS A 85 10.11 16.28 -9.64
N ASP A 86 10.70 16.20 -8.45
CA ASP A 86 10.94 17.32 -7.53
C ASP A 86 9.64 18.10 -7.22
N ASP A 87 8.51 17.39 -7.18
CA ASP A 87 7.16 17.95 -7.01
C ASP A 87 6.66 17.77 -5.57
N ARG A 88 6.90 18.78 -4.74
CA ARG A 88 6.52 18.76 -3.33
C ARG A 88 5.00 18.63 -3.11
N ALA A 89 4.19 19.16 -4.01
CA ALA A 89 2.74 19.05 -3.90
C ALA A 89 2.27 17.60 -4.05
N THR A 90 2.83 16.88 -5.03
CA THR A 90 2.57 15.45 -5.23
C THR A 90 3.07 14.59 -4.05
N VAL A 91 4.26 14.91 -3.49
CA VAL A 91 4.74 14.26 -2.25
C VAL A 91 3.76 14.47 -1.10
N ASN A 92 3.36 15.72 -0.86
CA ASN A 92 2.43 16.06 0.22
C ASN A 92 1.05 15.39 0.04
N ARG A 93 0.59 15.24 -1.21
CA ARG A 93 -0.64 14.53 -1.55
C ARG A 93 -0.62 13.06 -1.10
N ALA A 94 0.48 12.34 -1.39
CA ALA A 94 0.66 10.96 -0.97
C ALA A 94 0.74 10.84 0.56
N VAL A 95 1.52 11.70 1.21
CA VAL A 95 1.65 11.75 2.68
C VAL A 95 0.30 12.05 3.34
N SER A 96 -0.48 12.97 2.79
CA SER A 96 -1.83 13.28 3.28
C SER A 96 -2.75 12.07 3.16
N TYR A 97 -2.70 11.35 2.03
CA TYR A 97 -3.52 10.15 1.86
C TYR A 97 -3.09 9.02 2.81
N PHE A 98 -1.79 8.82 3.01
CA PHE A 98 -1.29 7.88 4.02
C PHE A 98 -1.92 8.13 5.39
N LYS A 99 -1.98 9.39 5.81
CA LYS A 99 -2.47 9.79 7.15
C LYS A 99 -3.99 9.82 7.26
N HIS A 100 -4.68 10.24 6.20
CA HIS A 100 -6.08 10.67 6.25
C HIS A 100 -6.95 10.13 5.09
N GLY A 101 -6.41 9.27 4.23
CA GLY A 101 -7.17 8.69 3.12
C GLY A 101 -8.35 7.86 3.62
N GLU A 102 -9.41 7.81 2.83
CA GLU A 102 -10.62 7.04 3.16
C GLU A 102 -10.51 5.55 2.78
N GLY A 103 -9.62 5.20 1.85
CA GLY A 103 -9.46 3.84 1.38
C GLY A 103 -8.79 2.93 2.40
N MET A 104 -8.89 1.63 2.17
CA MET A 104 -8.42 0.61 3.11
C MET A 104 -6.90 0.60 3.32
N GLY A 105 -6.12 1.27 2.47
CA GLY A 105 -4.66 1.34 2.59
C GLY A 105 -4.12 2.55 3.35
N SER A 106 -4.94 3.51 3.77
CA SER A 106 -4.49 4.55 4.71
C SER A 106 -4.15 3.94 6.06
N ILE A 107 -3.26 4.58 6.82
CA ILE A 107 -2.65 3.95 8.01
C ILE A 107 -3.69 3.43 9.02
N LYS A 108 -4.74 4.19 9.30
CA LYS A 108 -5.77 3.79 10.27
C LYS A 108 -6.78 2.78 9.72
N ASN A 109 -6.93 2.69 8.41
CA ASN A 109 -7.81 1.73 7.77
C ASN A 109 -7.10 0.41 7.47
N ALA A 110 -5.80 0.46 7.15
CA ALA A 110 -4.97 -0.73 6.99
C ALA A 110 -4.67 -1.41 8.34
N ILE A 111 -4.57 -0.60 9.40
CA ILE A 111 -4.24 -1.03 10.77
C ILE A 111 -5.29 -0.43 11.72
N PRO A 112 -6.52 -0.97 11.75
CA PRO A 112 -7.66 -0.32 12.42
C PRO A 112 -7.61 -0.40 13.94
N VAL A 113 -7.04 -1.45 14.51
CA VAL A 113 -7.06 -1.72 15.94
C VAL A 113 -5.65 -1.83 16.50
N VAL A 114 -5.39 -1.15 17.60
CA VAL A 114 -4.20 -1.37 18.45
C VAL A 114 -4.67 -2.08 19.70
N HIS A 115 -4.13 -3.25 19.98
CA HIS A 115 -4.47 -4.09 21.11
C HIS A 115 -3.66 -3.73 22.36
N ASP A 116 -4.13 -4.15 23.53
CA ASP A 116 -3.48 -3.84 24.82
C ASP A 116 -2.06 -4.42 24.95
N ASP A 117 -1.75 -5.46 24.19
CA ASP A 117 -0.39 -6.04 24.13
C ASP A 117 0.58 -5.23 23.23
N GLY A 118 0.12 -4.13 22.66
CA GLY A 118 0.88 -3.25 21.80
C GLY A 118 0.94 -3.67 20.33
N LEU A 119 0.39 -4.83 19.95
CA LEU A 119 0.27 -5.23 18.54
C LEU A 119 -0.87 -4.44 17.86
N ALA A 120 -0.71 -4.19 16.57
CA ALA A 120 -1.75 -3.51 15.80
C ALA A 120 -2.21 -4.37 14.62
N GLU A 121 -3.51 -4.63 14.57
CA GLU A 121 -4.14 -5.57 13.66
C GLU A 121 -4.03 -5.12 12.20
N TRP A 122 -3.47 -5.95 11.36
CA TRP A 122 -3.40 -5.73 9.91
C TRP A 122 -4.67 -6.25 9.22
N VAL A 123 -5.40 -5.36 8.55
CA VAL A 123 -6.70 -5.68 7.94
C VAL A 123 -6.67 -6.88 6.99
N GLU A 124 -5.61 -7.06 6.21
CA GLU A 124 -5.50 -8.18 5.27
C GLU A 124 -5.05 -9.51 5.91
N ALA A 125 -4.76 -9.56 7.21
CA ALA A 125 -4.59 -10.83 7.92
C ALA A 125 -5.88 -11.69 7.85
N GLY A 126 -7.04 -11.06 7.76
CA GLY A 126 -8.31 -11.71 7.51
C GLY A 126 -8.52 -12.18 6.07
N ARG A 127 -7.64 -11.79 5.15
CA ARG A 127 -7.68 -12.16 3.74
C ARG A 127 -6.76 -13.34 3.43
N ASP A 128 -5.47 -13.13 3.52
CA ASP A 128 -4.42 -14.17 3.37
C ASP A 128 -3.03 -13.60 3.69
N GLN A 129 -2.08 -14.50 3.92
CA GLN A 129 -0.70 -14.17 4.27
C GLN A 129 0.04 -13.41 3.15
N GLY A 130 -0.15 -13.80 1.89
CA GLY A 130 0.56 -13.20 0.76
C GLY A 130 0.23 -11.71 0.61
N HIS A 131 -1.05 -11.36 0.71
CA HIS A 131 -1.48 -9.96 0.61
C HIS A 131 -1.13 -9.14 1.87
N ALA A 132 -1.19 -9.76 3.06
CA ALA A 132 -0.74 -9.08 4.28
C ALA A 132 0.75 -8.73 4.21
N LEU A 133 1.60 -9.67 3.77
CA LEU A 133 3.03 -9.43 3.57
C LEU A 133 3.31 -8.41 2.47
N LEU A 134 2.57 -8.47 1.35
CA LEU A 134 2.65 -7.45 0.29
C LEU A 134 2.31 -6.06 0.83
N GLY A 135 1.23 -5.96 1.61
CA GLY A 135 0.79 -4.71 2.20
C GLY A 135 1.81 -4.11 3.17
N VAL A 136 2.39 -4.92 4.05
CA VAL A 136 3.49 -4.49 4.96
C VAL A 136 4.69 -4.01 4.15
N GLY A 137 5.10 -4.76 3.11
CA GLY A 137 6.21 -4.36 2.24
C GLY A 137 5.96 -3.03 1.53
N LEU A 138 4.74 -2.82 1.01
CA LEU A 138 4.36 -1.57 0.34
C LEU A 138 4.30 -0.38 1.31
N MET A 139 3.72 -0.57 2.50
CA MET A 139 3.69 0.48 3.52
C MET A 139 5.10 0.84 3.99
N GLY A 140 5.97 -0.16 4.18
CA GLY A 140 7.39 0.06 4.46
C GLY A 140 8.08 0.85 3.34
N THR A 141 7.80 0.53 2.08
CA THR A 141 8.31 1.29 0.93
C THR A 141 7.88 2.75 0.96
N VAL A 142 6.61 3.03 1.27
CA VAL A 142 6.11 4.40 1.43
C VAL A 142 6.80 5.12 2.58
N CYS A 143 6.93 4.47 3.74
CA CYS A 143 7.62 5.04 4.91
C CYS A 143 9.09 5.34 4.60
N GLU A 144 9.80 4.43 3.94
CA GLU A 144 11.23 4.58 3.59
C GLU A 144 11.43 5.72 2.58
N MET A 145 10.62 5.79 1.54
CA MET A 145 10.68 6.91 0.59
C MET A 145 10.41 8.26 1.27
N ALA A 146 9.44 8.31 2.19
CA ALA A 146 9.14 9.52 2.96
C ALA A 146 10.28 9.89 3.90
N TRP A 147 10.88 8.90 4.58
CA TRP A 147 12.03 9.09 5.47
C TRP A 147 13.21 9.73 4.76
N ASN A 148 13.52 9.27 3.55
CA ASN A 148 14.58 9.86 2.70
C ASN A 148 14.27 11.30 2.26
N GLN A 149 13.02 11.75 2.41
CA GLN A 149 12.60 13.14 2.18
C GLN A 149 12.48 13.95 3.49
N GLY A 150 12.93 13.41 4.62
CA GLY A 150 12.85 14.03 5.93
C GLY A 150 11.45 14.02 6.56
N ILE A 151 10.58 13.10 6.11
CA ILE A 151 9.21 12.95 6.61
C ILE A 151 9.11 11.62 7.36
N ASP A 152 8.96 11.70 8.68
CA ASP A 152 8.79 10.50 9.53
C ASP A 152 7.35 9.98 9.48
N LEU A 153 7.15 8.91 8.72
CA LEU A 153 5.92 8.12 8.71
C LEU A 153 6.03 6.85 9.58
N TYR A 154 7.25 6.42 9.92
CA TYR A 154 7.45 5.29 10.83
C TYR A 154 6.97 5.61 12.24
N GLY A 155 7.28 6.81 12.74
CA GLY A 155 6.82 7.29 14.05
C GLY A 155 5.38 7.78 14.07
N TYR A 156 4.74 7.95 12.92
CA TYR A 156 3.38 8.49 12.86
C TYR A 156 2.36 7.62 13.62
N ASP A 157 1.45 8.29 14.35
CA ASP A 157 0.39 7.66 15.14
C ASP A 157 0.95 6.61 16.13
N ASP A 158 1.99 7.01 16.86
CA ASP A 158 2.68 6.20 17.86
C ASP A 158 3.26 4.90 17.30
N GLY A 159 3.89 4.99 16.11
CA GLY A 159 4.51 3.85 15.45
C GLY A 159 3.53 2.79 14.99
N ARG A 160 2.30 3.19 14.62
CA ARG A 160 1.22 2.26 14.23
C ARG A 160 1.67 1.28 13.15
N PHE A 161 2.45 1.72 12.15
CA PHE A 161 2.95 0.82 11.12
C PHE A 161 3.86 -0.27 11.68
N LEU A 162 4.79 0.08 12.57
CA LEU A 162 5.73 -0.88 13.18
C LEU A 162 4.97 -1.93 14.00
N LYS A 163 3.99 -1.50 14.79
CA LYS A 163 3.10 -2.40 15.55
C LYS A 163 2.30 -3.34 14.62
N GLY A 164 1.86 -2.83 13.44
CA GLY A 164 1.20 -3.64 12.42
C GLY A 164 2.12 -4.65 11.74
N ALA A 165 3.37 -4.27 11.49
CA ALA A 165 4.38 -5.17 10.94
C ALA A 165 4.73 -6.30 11.93
N GLU A 166 4.87 -5.98 13.22
CA GLU A 166 5.08 -6.96 14.30
C GLU A 166 3.90 -7.93 14.41
N TYR A 167 2.66 -7.44 14.31
CA TYR A 167 1.46 -8.28 14.26
C TYR A 167 1.52 -9.29 13.11
N VAL A 168 1.83 -8.81 11.89
CA VAL A 168 1.92 -9.69 10.70
C VAL A 168 3.06 -10.68 10.84
N ALA A 169 4.20 -10.29 11.40
CA ALA A 169 5.32 -11.18 11.67
C ALA A 169 4.94 -12.29 12.67
N LYS A 170 4.37 -11.93 13.82
CA LYS A 170 3.90 -12.88 14.83
C LYS A 170 2.89 -13.87 14.25
N TRP A 171 1.86 -13.37 13.57
CA TRP A 171 0.84 -14.19 12.92
C TRP A 171 1.44 -15.11 11.85
N SER A 172 2.31 -14.61 10.99
CA SER A 172 2.94 -15.39 9.90
C SER A 172 3.83 -16.51 10.42
N LEU A 173 4.41 -16.35 11.60
CA LEU A 173 5.19 -17.40 12.30
C LEU A 173 4.29 -18.41 13.03
N GLY A 174 2.98 -18.23 12.98
CA GLY A 174 2.00 -19.12 13.64
C GLY A 174 1.79 -18.79 15.10
N GLY A 175 2.20 -17.62 15.55
CA GLY A 175 1.88 -17.10 16.87
C GLY A 175 0.41 -16.67 16.96
N ASP A 176 -0.14 -16.73 18.17
CA ASP A 176 -1.49 -16.24 18.43
C ASP A 176 -1.52 -14.71 18.32
N ALA A 177 -2.39 -14.20 17.45
CA ALA A 177 -2.57 -12.79 17.19
C ALA A 177 -4.05 -12.45 17.37
N PRO A 178 -4.39 -11.46 18.21
CA PRO A 178 -5.78 -11.07 18.43
C PRO A 178 -6.39 -10.55 17.12
N PHE A 179 -7.71 -10.71 16.96
CA PHE A 179 -8.42 -10.25 15.77
C PHE A 179 -9.80 -9.71 16.10
N THR A 180 -10.12 -8.56 15.53
CA THR A 180 -11.42 -7.90 15.66
C THR A 180 -12.23 -8.11 14.38
N PRO A 181 -13.36 -8.84 14.41
CA PRO A 181 -14.21 -9.01 13.24
C PRO A 181 -14.66 -7.66 12.66
N TYR A 182 -14.66 -7.55 11.34
CA TYR A 182 -15.14 -6.37 10.65
C TYR A 182 -15.92 -6.74 9.39
N SER A 183 -16.68 -5.77 8.86
CA SER A 183 -17.40 -5.93 7.59
C SER A 183 -16.92 -4.91 6.57
N ARG A 184 -16.85 -5.32 5.31
CA ARG A 184 -16.53 -4.46 4.19
C ARG A 184 -17.61 -4.55 3.11
N ARG A 185 -17.88 -3.43 2.45
CA ARG A 185 -18.80 -3.36 1.32
C ARG A 185 -18.03 -3.57 0.01
N LYS A 186 -18.54 -4.46 -0.83
CA LYS A 186 -17.94 -4.81 -2.13
C LYS A 186 -18.84 -4.34 -3.27
N GLY A 187 -18.24 -4.15 -4.45
CA GLY A 187 -18.94 -3.75 -5.66
C GLY A 187 -18.93 -2.25 -5.89
N ALA A 188 -19.88 -1.78 -6.70
CA ALA A 188 -20.02 -0.40 -7.10
C ALA A 188 -21.48 0.07 -7.04
N PRO A 189 -21.73 1.35 -6.73
CA PRO A 189 -23.09 1.91 -6.73
C PRO A 189 -23.78 1.70 -8.09
N GLY A 190 -25.02 1.23 -8.04
CA GLY A 190 -25.84 1.05 -9.25
C GLY A 190 -25.46 -0.14 -10.15
N VAL A 191 -24.41 -0.88 -9.81
CA VAL A 191 -23.97 -2.05 -10.60
C VAL A 191 -24.21 -3.33 -9.81
N TRP A 192 -23.43 -3.51 -8.74
CA TRP A 192 -23.52 -4.66 -7.85
C TRP A 192 -22.97 -4.28 -6.48
N SER A 193 -23.57 -4.81 -5.44
CA SER A 193 -23.06 -4.63 -4.08
C SER A 193 -23.27 -5.88 -3.23
N GLY A 194 -22.33 -6.13 -2.33
CA GLY A 194 -22.39 -7.16 -1.31
C GLY A 194 -21.64 -6.74 -0.06
N THR A 195 -21.94 -7.39 1.05
CA THR A 195 -21.19 -7.26 2.29
C THR A 195 -20.40 -8.52 2.55
N GLU A 196 -19.13 -8.36 2.87
CA GLU A 196 -18.26 -9.45 3.32
C GLU A 196 -17.91 -9.22 4.79
N THR A 197 -18.18 -10.20 5.63
CA THR A 197 -17.77 -10.19 7.03
C THR A 197 -16.51 -11.01 7.19
N VAL A 198 -15.47 -10.42 7.74
CA VAL A 198 -14.19 -11.06 8.05
C VAL A 198 -14.18 -11.33 9.54
N THR A 199 -14.19 -12.62 9.91
CA THR A 199 -14.42 -13.05 11.29
C THR A 199 -13.16 -13.49 12.03
N GLY A 200 -12.02 -13.59 11.33
CA GLY A 200 -10.75 -14.00 11.94
C GLY A 200 -9.60 -13.97 10.95
N PRO A 201 -8.37 -14.06 11.44
CA PRO A 201 -7.21 -14.16 10.59
C PRO A 201 -7.23 -15.51 9.84
N ARG A 202 -6.73 -15.52 8.61
CA ARG A 202 -6.55 -16.75 7.85
C ARG A 202 -5.33 -17.51 8.37
N THR A 203 -5.39 -18.85 8.32
CA THR A 203 -4.22 -19.66 8.68
C THR A 203 -3.07 -19.36 7.73
N PRO A 204 -1.87 -19.01 8.23
CA PRO A 204 -0.70 -18.80 7.38
C PRO A 204 -0.38 -20.06 6.57
N THR A 205 -0.20 -19.89 5.25
CA THR A 205 0.08 -21.02 4.34
C THR A 205 1.55 -21.43 4.34
N ARG A 206 2.44 -20.53 4.77
CA ARG A 206 3.87 -20.78 4.92
C ARG A 206 4.26 -20.50 6.37
N ARG A 207 4.45 -21.57 7.13
CA ARG A 207 5.17 -21.48 8.40
C ARG A 207 6.66 -21.66 8.10
N TRP A 208 7.48 -20.75 8.62
CA TRP A 208 8.91 -21.00 8.64
C TRP A 208 9.16 -22.19 9.55
N SER A 209 9.42 -23.36 8.96
CA SER A 209 10.03 -24.46 9.70
C SER A 209 11.50 -24.12 9.79
N GLY A 210 11.96 -23.69 10.96
CA GLY A 210 13.38 -23.53 11.22
C GLY A 210 14.14 -24.79 10.81
N PRO A 211 15.45 -24.69 10.55
CA PRO A 211 16.23 -25.90 10.29
C PRO A 211 15.95 -26.85 11.46
N SER A 212 15.47 -28.05 11.12
CA SER A 212 15.41 -29.16 12.08
C SER A 212 16.82 -29.24 12.66
N GLY A 213 16.99 -28.90 13.95
CA GLY A 213 18.26 -28.99 14.62
C GLY A 213 18.90 -30.37 14.45
N PRO A 214 20.20 -30.47 14.66
CA PRO A 214 20.96 -31.71 14.49
C PRO A 214 20.42 -32.84 15.36
#